data_313b6711d9bf6f3228b9b95444c97e40
#
_entry.id   313b6711d9bf6f3228b9b95444c97e40
#
_cell.length_a   1.000
_cell.length_b   1.000
_cell.length_c   1.000
_cell.angle_alpha   90.00
_cell.angle_beta   90.00
_cell.angle_gamma   90.00
#
_symmetry.space_group_name_H-M   'P 1'
#
loop_
_entity.id
_entity.type
_entity.pdbx_description
1 polymer ?
#
loop_
_entity_poly.entity_id
_entity_poly.type
_entity_poly.pdbx_seq_one_letter_code
_entity_poly.pdbx_strand_id
1 'polypeptide(L)'
;EPVLGTMRRSQIQTYLDHHGGPGVQHMALASDDVLRTLREMRARSAMGGFEFLAPPPPNYYDGVRRRAGDVLSEQQIKECQELGVLVDRDDQGVLLQIFTKPVGDRPTLFLEIIQRIGCMEKDERGQEYQKGGCGGFGKGNFSQLF
;
A
#
# COMPACT_ATOMS: atom_id res chain seq x y z
N GLU A 1 -9.02 -2.70 -15.59
CA GLU A 1 -9.81 -3.62 -16.42
C GLU A 1 -9.20 -5.03 -16.39
N PRO A 2 -10.03 -6.09 -16.50
CA PRO A 2 -9.52 -7.45 -16.52
C PRO A 2 -8.63 -7.69 -17.74
N VAL A 3 -7.55 -8.42 -17.57
CA VAL A 3 -6.68 -8.83 -18.69
C VAL A 3 -7.28 -10.07 -19.34
N LEU A 4 -7.73 -9.93 -20.58
CA LEU A 4 -8.29 -11.04 -21.36
C LEU A 4 -7.16 -11.96 -21.83
N GLY A 5 -7.42 -13.26 -21.84
CA GLY A 5 -6.51 -14.26 -22.40
C GLY A 5 -5.41 -14.77 -21.47
N THR A 6 -5.41 -14.41 -20.19
CA THR A 6 -4.49 -14.98 -19.21
C THR A 6 -5.12 -16.17 -18.48
N MET A 7 -4.33 -17.18 -18.15
CA MET A 7 -4.80 -18.35 -17.38
C MET A 7 -5.14 -18.00 -15.92
N ARG A 8 -4.65 -16.86 -15.40
CA ARG A 8 -4.96 -16.35 -14.07
C ARG A 8 -5.96 -15.22 -14.16
N ARG A 9 -7.00 -15.28 -13.33
CA ARG A 9 -7.92 -14.16 -13.17
C ARG A 9 -7.21 -13.00 -12.53
N SER A 10 -7.43 -11.78 -13.02
CA SER A 10 -6.99 -10.57 -12.34
C SER A 10 -7.75 -10.42 -11.03
N GLN A 11 -7.18 -9.67 -10.09
CA GLN A 11 -7.86 -9.34 -8.83
C GLN A 11 -9.18 -8.57 -9.08
N ILE A 12 -9.22 -7.75 -10.13
CA ILE A 12 -10.43 -7.00 -10.50
C ILE A 12 -11.53 -7.96 -10.95
N GLN A 13 -11.20 -8.94 -11.77
CA GLN A 13 -12.18 -9.94 -12.22
C GLN A 13 -12.69 -10.78 -11.05
N THR A 14 -11.80 -11.18 -10.15
CA THR A 14 -12.17 -11.90 -8.94
C THR A 14 -13.14 -11.08 -8.08
N TYR A 15 -12.87 -9.78 -7.90
CA TYR A 15 -13.78 -8.89 -7.20
C TYR A 15 -15.17 -8.84 -7.87
N LEU A 16 -15.21 -8.61 -9.18
CA LEU A 16 -16.47 -8.49 -9.92
C LEU A 16 -17.31 -9.77 -9.81
N ASP A 17 -16.67 -10.93 -9.91
CA ASP A 17 -17.35 -12.23 -9.81
C ASP A 17 -17.97 -12.46 -8.42
N HIS A 18 -17.26 -12.14 -7.36
CA HIS A 18 -17.70 -12.35 -5.99
C HIS A 18 -18.62 -11.26 -5.46
N HIS A 19 -18.45 -10.03 -5.92
CA HIS A 19 -19.32 -8.92 -5.57
C HIS A 19 -20.64 -8.92 -6.36
N GLY A 20 -20.63 -9.50 -7.55
CA GLY A 20 -21.79 -9.52 -8.45
C GLY A 20 -21.90 -8.25 -9.29
N GLY A 21 -20.80 -7.58 -9.56
CA GLY A 21 -20.71 -6.37 -10.36
C GLY A 21 -19.79 -5.31 -9.75
N PRO A 22 -19.79 -4.09 -10.30
CA PRO A 22 -18.98 -2.98 -9.80
C PRO A 22 -19.28 -2.59 -8.36
N GLY A 23 -18.28 -2.09 -7.66
CA GLY A 23 -18.41 -1.60 -6.30
C GLY A 23 -17.05 -1.14 -5.75
N VAL A 24 -16.99 -0.87 -4.46
CA VAL A 24 -15.75 -0.49 -3.77
C VAL A 24 -14.91 -1.72 -3.50
N GLN A 25 -13.71 -1.76 -4.09
CA GLN A 25 -12.76 -2.85 -3.89
C GLN A 25 -11.93 -2.62 -2.63
N HIS A 26 -11.42 -1.41 -2.41
CA HIS A 26 -10.62 -1.09 -1.24
C HIS A 26 -10.79 0.37 -0.81
N MET A 27 -10.43 0.64 0.42
CA MET A 27 -10.32 1.99 0.97
C MET A 27 -8.91 2.20 1.49
N ALA A 28 -8.29 3.30 1.10
CA ALA A 28 -6.97 3.69 1.57
C ALA A 28 -7.11 4.65 2.76
N LEU A 29 -6.46 4.29 3.86
CA LEU A 29 -6.40 5.08 5.08
C LEU A 29 -5.01 5.68 5.22
N ALA A 30 -4.92 7.00 5.30
CA ALA A 30 -3.65 7.70 5.46
C ALA A 30 -3.16 7.63 6.91
N SER A 31 -1.86 7.43 7.06
CA SER A 31 -1.15 7.45 8.35
C SER A 31 0.05 8.38 8.26
N ASP A 32 0.35 9.08 9.34
CA ASP A 32 1.57 9.89 9.45
C ASP A 32 2.83 9.04 9.69
N ASP A 33 2.65 7.80 10.16
CA ASP A 33 3.71 6.83 10.40
C ASP A 33 3.17 5.42 10.16
N VAL A 34 3.29 4.95 8.93
CA VAL A 34 2.75 3.65 8.52
C VAL A 34 3.43 2.49 9.25
N LEU A 35 4.71 2.62 9.56
CA LEU A 35 5.46 1.56 10.27
C LEU A 35 4.92 1.37 11.68
N ARG A 36 4.69 2.47 12.39
CA ARG A 36 4.08 2.43 13.73
C ARG A 36 2.65 1.92 13.67
N THR A 37 1.85 2.44 12.76
CA THR A 37 0.46 2.00 12.56
C THR A 37 0.39 0.50 12.31
N LEU A 38 1.27 0.00 11.45
CA LEU A 38 1.29 -1.42 11.10
C LEU A 38 1.72 -2.31 12.27
N ARG A 39 2.70 -1.88 13.06
CA ARG A 39 3.08 -2.62 14.27
C ARG A 39 1.91 -2.75 15.24
N GLU A 40 1.17 -1.65 15.44
CA GLU A 40 -0.01 -1.64 16.30
C GLU A 40 -1.13 -2.54 15.76
N MET A 41 -1.36 -2.52 14.45
CA MET A 41 -2.38 -3.37 13.82
C MET A 41 -1.99 -4.85 13.88
N ARG A 42 -0.74 -5.19 13.60
CA ARG A 42 -0.25 -6.58 13.66
C ARG A 42 -0.31 -7.14 15.08
N ALA A 43 -0.02 -6.34 16.08
CA ALA A 43 -0.14 -6.75 17.48
C ALA A 43 -1.57 -7.16 17.86
N ARG A 44 -2.56 -6.67 17.13
CA ARG A 44 -3.99 -6.93 17.36
C ARG A 44 -4.60 -7.95 16.39
N SER A 45 -3.85 -8.44 15.42
CA SER A 45 -4.38 -9.37 14.40
C SER A 45 -4.96 -10.64 15.04
N ALA A 46 -4.28 -11.21 16.03
CA ALA A 46 -4.73 -12.41 16.72
C ALA A 46 -5.95 -12.19 17.63
N MET A 47 -6.30 -10.94 17.92
CA MET A 47 -7.45 -10.58 18.76
C MET A 47 -8.67 -10.15 17.95
N GLY A 48 -8.78 -10.63 16.71
CA GLY A 48 -9.87 -10.27 15.80
C GLY A 48 -9.61 -9.01 14.98
N GLY A 49 -8.37 -8.55 14.94
CA GLY A 49 -7.94 -7.45 14.06
C GLY A 49 -7.70 -7.91 12.63
N PHE A 50 -7.22 -6.99 11.81
CA PHE A 50 -6.96 -7.26 10.39
C PHE A 50 -5.72 -8.13 10.19
N GLU A 51 -5.77 -9.00 9.20
CA GLU A 51 -4.61 -9.70 8.67
C GLU A 51 -4.11 -9.00 7.39
N PHE A 52 -2.82 -9.14 7.10
CA PHE A 52 -2.19 -8.50 5.95
C PHE A 52 -1.79 -9.54 4.91
N LEU A 53 -1.66 -9.10 3.64
CA LEU A 53 -1.15 -9.93 2.57
C LEU A 53 0.28 -10.36 2.87
N ALA A 54 0.71 -11.48 2.29
CA ALA A 54 2.07 -11.97 2.42
C ALA A 54 3.08 -10.92 1.92
N PRO A 55 4.24 -10.77 2.58
CA PRO A 55 5.25 -9.83 2.15
C PRO A 55 5.83 -10.21 0.78
N PRO A 56 6.34 -9.24 0.02
CA PRO A 56 7.04 -9.52 -1.23
C PRO A 56 8.35 -10.26 -0.96
N PRO A 57 8.95 -10.90 -1.99
CA PRO A 57 10.24 -11.57 -1.83
C PRO A 57 11.35 -10.57 -1.47
N PRO A 58 12.45 -11.03 -0.82
CA PRO A 58 13.52 -10.13 -0.37
C PRO A 58 14.14 -9.25 -1.45
N ASN A 59 14.23 -9.74 -2.69
CA ASN A 59 14.79 -8.96 -3.81
C ASN A 59 13.94 -7.73 -4.18
N TYR A 60 12.67 -7.69 -3.78
CA TYR A 60 11.84 -6.49 -3.93
C TYR A 60 12.50 -5.28 -3.24
N TYR A 61 13.07 -5.47 -2.06
CA TYR A 61 13.66 -4.39 -1.27
C TYR A 61 15.02 -3.90 -1.80
N ASP A 62 15.71 -4.72 -2.58
CA ASP A 62 16.87 -4.26 -3.35
C ASP A 62 16.44 -3.20 -4.38
N GLY A 63 15.30 -3.42 -5.02
CA GLY A 63 14.67 -2.42 -5.89
C GLY A 63 14.25 -1.16 -5.14
N VAL A 64 13.75 -1.28 -3.92
CA VAL A 64 13.40 -0.13 -3.07
C VAL A 64 14.63 0.73 -2.77
N ARG A 65 15.76 0.13 -2.45
CA ARG A 65 17.01 0.88 -2.23
C ARG A 65 17.40 1.70 -3.46
N ARG A 66 17.25 1.14 -4.64
CA ARG A 66 17.54 1.87 -5.89
C ARG A 66 16.54 2.98 -6.16
N ARG A 67 15.25 2.75 -5.88
CA ARG A 67 14.17 3.72 -6.18
C ARG A 67 14.05 4.83 -5.15
N ALA A 68 14.26 4.54 -3.89
CA ALA A 68 13.92 5.44 -2.79
C ALA A 68 14.99 5.56 -1.70
N GLY A 69 16.22 5.08 -1.96
CA GLY A 69 17.30 5.15 -0.98
C GLY A 69 17.81 6.56 -0.69
N ASP A 70 17.44 7.56 -1.49
CA ASP A 70 17.70 8.97 -1.24
C ASP A 70 16.65 9.61 -0.30
N VAL A 71 15.50 8.99 -0.11
CA VAL A 71 14.40 9.48 0.74
C VAL A 71 14.28 8.66 2.02
N LEU A 72 14.40 7.33 1.92
CA LEU A 72 14.31 6.41 3.03
C LEU A 72 15.71 6.00 3.51
N SER A 73 15.94 6.00 4.82
CA SER A 73 17.16 5.48 5.41
C SER A 73 17.22 3.94 5.29
N GLU A 74 18.42 3.35 5.40
CA GLU A 74 18.57 1.90 5.46
C GLU A 74 17.77 1.27 6.60
N GLN A 75 17.67 1.94 7.74
CA GLN A 75 16.86 1.48 8.85
C GLN A 75 15.37 1.46 8.48
N GLN A 76 14.87 2.49 7.82
CA GLN A 76 13.48 2.54 7.36
C GLN A 76 13.18 1.45 6.33
N ILE A 77 14.09 1.22 5.39
CA ILE A 77 13.93 0.16 4.37
C ILE A 77 13.92 -1.21 5.04
N LYS A 78 14.81 -1.45 6.00
CA LYS A 78 14.84 -2.67 6.78
C LYS A 78 13.53 -2.90 7.54
N GLU A 79 12.98 -1.87 8.16
CA GLU A 79 11.69 -1.94 8.86
C GLU A 79 10.55 -2.21 7.88
N CYS A 80 10.56 -1.61 6.69
CA CYS A 80 9.60 -1.92 5.64
C CYS A 80 9.66 -3.41 5.27
N GLN A 81 10.86 -3.96 5.12
CA GLN A 81 11.06 -5.37 4.82
C GLN A 81 10.53 -6.28 5.94
N GLU A 82 10.83 -5.96 7.19
CA GLU A 82 10.37 -6.72 8.35
C GLU A 82 8.85 -6.74 8.46
N LEU A 83 8.20 -5.64 8.09
CA LEU A 83 6.75 -5.47 8.22
C LEU A 83 5.98 -5.76 6.92
N GLY A 84 6.68 -5.98 5.81
CA GLY A 84 6.04 -6.23 4.52
C GLY A 84 5.47 -4.99 3.83
N VAL A 85 5.94 -3.80 4.19
CA VAL A 85 5.49 -2.54 3.59
C VAL A 85 6.05 -2.39 2.18
N LEU A 86 5.18 -2.06 1.23
CA LEU A 86 5.54 -1.80 -0.16
C LEU A 86 5.89 -0.33 -0.36
N VAL A 87 6.79 -0.07 -1.29
CA VAL A 87 7.27 1.28 -1.58
C VAL A 87 7.15 1.58 -3.06
N ASP A 88 6.50 2.67 -3.40
CA ASP A 88 6.48 3.19 -4.76
C ASP A 88 6.90 4.67 -4.77
N ARG A 89 7.20 5.17 -5.94
CA ARG A 89 7.65 6.54 -6.11
C ARG A 89 7.19 7.07 -7.46
N ASP A 90 6.76 8.33 -7.47
CA ASP A 90 6.58 9.10 -8.70
C ASP A 90 7.57 10.27 -8.74
N ASP A 91 7.40 11.19 -9.69
CA ASP A 91 8.25 12.38 -9.84
C ASP A 91 8.08 13.40 -8.70
N GLN A 92 7.06 13.25 -7.86
CA GLN A 92 6.74 14.22 -6.81
C GLN A 92 7.05 13.71 -5.40
N GLY A 93 6.93 12.42 -5.16
CA GLY A 93 7.14 11.89 -3.81
C GLY A 93 7.19 10.37 -3.74
N VAL A 94 7.21 9.87 -2.50
CA VAL A 94 7.28 8.45 -2.17
C VAL A 94 5.98 8.02 -1.50
N LEU A 95 5.51 6.83 -1.84
CA LEU A 95 4.35 6.17 -1.25
C LEU A 95 4.78 4.90 -0.53
N LEU A 96 4.44 4.82 0.75
CA LEU A 96 4.51 3.58 1.53
C LEU A 96 3.10 3.01 1.64
N GLN A 97 2.92 1.71 1.36
CA GLN A 97 1.59 1.10 1.36
C GLN A 97 1.62 -0.35 1.80
N ILE A 98 0.53 -0.81 2.38
CA ILE A 98 0.29 -2.20 2.69
C ILE A 98 -1.20 -2.50 2.56
N PHE A 99 -1.52 -3.73 2.21
CA PHE A 99 -2.90 -4.17 1.97
C PHE A 99 -3.29 -5.24 2.99
N THR A 100 -4.50 -5.13 3.51
CA THR A 100 -5.09 -6.20 4.31
C THR A 100 -5.59 -7.32 3.40
N LYS A 101 -5.77 -8.50 3.98
CA LYS A 101 -6.64 -9.51 3.38
C LYS A 101 -8.07 -8.98 3.34
N PRO A 102 -8.95 -9.55 2.50
CA PRO A 102 -10.36 -9.15 2.50
C PRO A 102 -10.95 -9.15 3.91
N VAL A 103 -11.75 -8.12 4.20
CA VAL A 103 -12.31 -7.92 5.56
C VAL A 103 -13.50 -8.81 5.85
N GLY A 104 -14.09 -9.41 4.82
CA GLY A 104 -15.22 -10.31 4.93
C GLY A 104 -14.86 -11.74 4.51
N ASP A 105 -15.90 -12.54 4.29
CA ASP A 105 -15.80 -13.95 3.88
C ASP A 105 -15.56 -14.15 2.38
N ARG A 106 -15.56 -13.07 1.59
CA ARG A 106 -15.37 -13.09 0.14
C ARG A 106 -14.18 -12.25 -0.26
N PRO A 107 -13.51 -12.56 -1.38
CA PRO A 107 -12.41 -11.75 -1.92
C PRO A 107 -12.94 -10.47 -2.58
N THR A 108 -13.50 -9.57 -1.79
CA THR A 108 -14.09 -8.31 -2.21
C THR A 108 -13.40 -7.13 -1.53
N LEU A 109 -14.02 -6.52 -0.54
CA LEU A 109 -13.49 -5.32 0.12
C LEU A 109 -12.25 -5.63 0.97
N PHE A 110 -11.19 -4.86 0.77
CA PHE A 110 -10.02 -4.85 1.65
C PHE A 110 -9.60 -3.41 1.98
N LEU A 111 -8.69 -3.27 2.94
CA LEU A 111 -8.15 -1.98 3.33
C LEU A 111 -6.70 -1.84 2.86
N GLU A 112 -6.32 -0.61 2.62
CA GLU A 112 -4.96 -0.19 2.35
C GLU A 112 -4.55 0.83 3.41
N ILE A 113 -3.35 0.73 3.95
CA ILE A 113 -2.78 1.73 4.84
C ILE A 113 -1.63 2.38 4.10
N ILE A 114 -1.62 3.70 4.04
CA ILE A 114 -0.63 4.45 3.26
C ILE A 114 0.03 5.55 4.10
N GLN A 115 1.26 5.85 3.73
CA GLN A 115 1.95 7.08 4.12
C GLN A 115 2.57 7.70 2.88
N ARG A 116 2.37 9.00 2.72
CA ARG A 116 2.96 9.77 1.62
C ARG A 116 4.09 10.63 2.14
N ILE A 117 5.24 10.66 1.44
CA ILE A 117 6.42 11.43 1.81
C ILE A 117 6.73 12.39 0.68
N GLY A 118 6.82 13.68 1.01
CA GLY A 118 7.09 14.75 0.06
C GLY A 118 5.87 15.65 -0.21
N CYS A 119 5.96 16.48 -1.24
CA CYS A 119 4.89 17.37 -1.72
C CYS A 119 4.37 18.32 -0.63
N MET A 120 5.25 18.79 0.26
CA MET A 120 4.87 19.74 1.29
C MET A 120 4.73 21.13 0.68
N GLU A 121 3.61 21.77 0.96
CA GLU A 121 3.31 23.14 0.55
C GLU A 121 2.86 23.95 1.76
N LYS A 122 2.88 25.27 1.63
CA LYS A 122 2.34 26.17 2.65
C LYS A 122 1.06 26.82 2.14
N ASP A 123 0.07 26.92 3.01
CA ASP A 123 -1.15 27.65 2.73
C ASP A 123 -0.94 29.17 2.90
N GLU A 124 -2.01 29.95 2.69
CA GLU A 124 -2.00 31.41 2.81
C GLU A 124 -1.61 31.89 4.23
N ARG A 125 -1.80 31.04 5.23
CA ARG A 125 -1.46 31.31 6.65
C ARG A 125 -0.06 30.84 7.03
N GLY A 126 0.71 30.28 6.06
CA GLY A 126 2.03 29.72 6.30
C GLY A 126 2.03 28.34 6.97
N GLN A 127 0.87 27.70 7.11
CA GLN A 127 0.79 26.31 7.61
C GLN A 127 1.20 25.33 6.55
N GLU A 128 2.06 24.38 6.93
CA GLU A 128 2.46 23.30 6.05
C GLU A 128 1.33 22.27 5.89
N TYR A 129 1.10 21.84 4.66
CA TYR A 129 0.22 20.73 4.35
C TYR A 129 0.83 19.88 3.23
N GLN A 130 0.42 18.62 3.15
CA GLN A 130 0.83 17.74 2.08
C GLN A 130 -0.18 17.77 0.94
N LYS A 131 0.31 18.03 -0.26
CA LYS A 131 -0.52 18.01 -1.46
C LYS A 131 -1.07 16.60 -1.70
N GLY A 132 -2.34 16.48 -2.06
CA GLY A 132 -2.98 15.20 -2.34
C GLY A 132 -2.32 14.44 -3.49
N GLY A 133 -2.31 13.12 -3.41
CA GLY A 133 -1.79 12.25 -4.46
C GLY A 133 -0.27 12.14 -4.53
N CYS A 134 0.46 12.72 -3.57
CA CYS A 134 1.93 12.66 -3.52
C CYS A 134 2.43 11.21 -3.54
N GLY A 135 3.32 10.87 -4.47
CA GLY A 135 3.84 9.52 -4.63
C GLY A 135 2.96 8.58 -5.47
N GLY A 136 1.82 9.08 -5.96
CA GLY A 136 0.91 8.30 -6.81
C GLY A 136 0.02 7.32 -6.04
N PHE A 137 -0.32 6.20 -6.67
CA PHE A 137 -1.26 5.20 -6.14
C PHE A 137 -0.68 3.78 -6.13
N GLY A 138 0.62 3.64 -6.22
CA GLY A 138 1.28 2.34 -6.11
C GLY A 138 1.27 1.51 -7.38
N LYS A 139 1.25 2.13 -8.55
CA LYS A 139 1.25 1.42 -9.84
C LYS A 139 2.41 0.42 -9.95
N GLY A 140 3.59 0.77 -9.44
CA GLY A 140 4.77 -0.10 -9.45
C GLY A 140 4.63 -1.34 -8.55
N ASN A 141 3.64 -1.36 -7.65
CA ASN A 141 3.40 -2.45 -6.72
C ASN A 141 2.25 -3.38 -7.12
N PHE A 142 1.60 -3.15 -8.26
CA PHE A 142 0.44 -3.95 -8.67
C PHE A 142 0.77 -5.44 -8.80
N SER A 143 1.97 -5.78 -9.22
CA SER A 143 2.42 -7.17 -9.30
C SER A 143 2.50 -7.87 -7.95
N GLN A 144 2.55 -7.14 -6.86
CA GLN A 144 2.60 -7.70 -5.51
C GLN A 144 1.22 -8.04 -4.95
N LEU A 145 0.15 -7.67 -5.65
CA LEU A 145 -1.23 -7.97 -5.25
C LEU A 145 -1.73 -9.34 -5.73
N PHE A 146 -0.91 -10.08 -6.48
CA PHE A 146 -1.26 -11.38 -7.06
C PHE A 146 -0.44 -12.52 -6.50
#